data_cf594ad2012690f5a76ecc775497f3f0
#
_entry.id   cf594ad2012690f5a76ecc775497f3f0
#
_cell.length_a   1.000
_cell.length_b   1.000
_cell.length_c   1.000
_cell.angle_alpha   90.00
_cell.angle_beta   90.00
_cell.angle_gamma   90.00
#
_symmetry.space_group_name_H-M   'P 1'
#
loop_
_entity.id
_entity.type
_entity.pdbx_description
1 polymer ?
#
loop_
_entity_poly.entity_id
_entity_poly.type
_entity_poly.pdbx_seq_one_letter_code
_entity_poly.pdbx_strand_id
1 'polypeptide(L)'
;MSRNPKSEAREFAVQFLYQSESEKLFHFSESHFVNFVKHFTVPHKAVEPLRALAEGTLEKLSEIDELITSVATNWSLARMSVVDRNVLRLAAFELLSQNAPVKVVINEAIELAKKYGSADSGKFVNGVLDKLARSVEQKG
;
A
#
# COMPACT_ATOMS: atom_id res chain seq x y z
N MET A 1 -6.04 19.59 12.51
CA MET A 1 -5.54 18.45 13.29
C MET A 1 -4.43 17.76 12.54
N SER A 2 -3.26 17.65 13.15
CA SER A 2 -2.13 17.02 12.49
C SER A 2 -2.31 15.50 12.53
N ARG A 3 -2.04 14.86 11.39
CA ARG A 3 -2.05 13.42 11.30
C ARG A 3 -0.73 12.89 11.89
N ASN A 4 -0.75 11.66 12.40
CA ASN A 4 0.48 11.07 12.87
C ASN A 4 1.40 10.73 11.67
N PRO A 5 2.72 10.70 11.89
CA PRO A 5 3.67 10.48 10.80
C PRO A 5 3.46 9.18 10.04
N LYS A 6 2.97 8.15 10.69
CA LYS A 6 2.76 6.86 10.03
C LYS A 6 1.57 6.89 9.07
N SER A 7 0.48 7.59 9.44
CA SER A 7 -0.66 7.78 8.55
C SER A 7 -0.27 8.62 7.33
N GLU A 8 0.51 9.69 7.57
CA GLU A 8 1.04 10.49 6.46
C GLU A 8 1.93 9.66 5.55
N ALA A 9 2.80 8.84 6.16
CA ALA A 9 3.70 7.99 5.39
C ALA A 9 2.93 7.02 4.49
N ARG A 10 1.83 6.45 4.98
CA ARG A 10 1.00 5.55 4.18
C ARG A 10 0.43 6.26 2.96
N GLU A 11 -0.04 7.48 3.16
CA GLU A 11 -0.61 8.27 2.06
C GLU A 11 0.45 8.56 1.00
N PHE A 12 1.64 9.00 1.41
CA PHE A 12 2.75 9.22 0.49
C PHE A 12 3.21 7.91 -0.16
N ALA A 13 3.17 6.81 0.58
CA ALA A 13 3.58 5.51 0.03
C ALA A 13 2.69 5.08 -1.13
N VAL A 14 1.38 5.28 -1.03
CA VAL A 14 0.46 4.97 -2.13
C VAL A 14 0.82 5.83 -3.35
N GLN A 15 1.09 7.11 -3.15
CA GLN A 15 1.49 8.01 -4.23
C GLN A 15 2.82 7.60 -4.85
N PHE A 16 3.77 7.18 -4.02
CA PHE A 16 5.07 6.71 -4.50
C PHE A 16 4.92 5.43 -5.34
N LEU A 17 4.12 4.49 -4.85
CA LEU A 17 3.88 3.25 -5.59
C LEU A 17 3.14 3.50 -6.91
N TYR A 18 2.19 4.43 -6.90
CA TYR A 18 1.50 4.85 -8.12
C TYR A 18 2.50 5.37 -9.15
N GLN A 19 3.38 6.27 -8.73
CA GLN A 19 4.38 6.85 -9.62
C GLN A 19 5.37 5.79 -10.12
N SER A 20 5.80 4.90 -9.21
CA SER A 20 6.72 3.82 -9.58
C SER A 20 6.10 2.93 -10.66
N GLU A 21 4.84 2.55 -10.50
CA GLU A 21 4.15 1.73 -11.49
C GLU A 21 4.01 2.46 -12.82
N SER A 22 3.63 3.74 -12.76
CA SER A 22 3.48 4.57 -13.96
C SER A 22 4.78 4.65 -14.76
N GLU A 23 5.90 4.71 -14.08
CA GLU A 23 7.23 4.79 -14.71
C GLU A 23 7.88 3.40 -14.90
N LYS A 24 7.14 2.34 -14.56
CA LYS A 24 7.61 0.94 -14.65
C LYS A 24 8.87 0.68 -13.82
N LEU A 25 8.95 1.34 -12.67
CA LEU A 25 10.04 1.15 -11.71
C LEU A 25 9.56 0.21 -10.62
N PHE A 26 9.80 -1.10 -10.82
CA PHE A 26 9.33 -2.14 -9.91
C PHE A 26 10.36 -2.55 -8.85
N HIS A 27 11.49 -1.83 -8.79
CA HIS A 27 12.50 -1.97 -7.76
C HIS A 27 12.69 -0.63 -7.07
N PHE A 28 13.01 -0.67 -5.79
CA PHE A 28 13.25 0.57 -5.05
C PHE A 28 14.53 1.25 -5.58
N SER A 29 14.41 2.52 -5.91
CA SER A 29 15.53 3.33 -6.37
C SER A 29 15.73 4.48 -5.39
N GLU A 30 16.94 4.59 -4.84
CA GLU A 30 17.26 5.66 -3.89
C GLU A 30 17.11 7.04 -4.54
N SER A 31 17.57 7.22 -5.77
CA SER A 31 17.45 8.52 -6.44
C SER A 31 15.99 8.89 -6.68
N HIS A 32 15.15 7.93 -7.07
CA HIS A 32 13.73 8.17 -7.25
C HIS A 32 13.09 8.57 -5.92
N PHE A 33 13.46 7.89 -4.84
CA PHE A 33 12.92 8.18 -3.52
C PHE A 33 13.30 9.60 -3.05
N VAL A 34 14.57 9.96 -3.19
CA VAL A 34 15.04 11.29 -2.78
C VAL A 34 14.31 12.37 -3.57
N ASN A 35 14.16 12.18 -4.89
CA ASN A 35 13.43 13.13 -5.73
C ASN A 35 11.97 13.25 -5.33
N PHE A 36 11.34 12.13 -4.99
CA PHE A 36 9.94 12.13 -4.53
C PHE A 36 9.81 12.93 -3.24
N VAL A 37 10.67 12.67 -2.27
CA VAL A 37 10.64 13.37 -0.98
C VAL A 37 10.75 14.89 -1.16
N LYS A 38 11.65 15.32 -2.05
CA LYS A 38 11.83 16.74 -2.34
C LYS A 38 10.62 17.33 -3.07
N HIS A 39 10.15 16.64 -4.09
CA HIS A 39 9.06 17.15 -4.93
C HIS A 39 7.76 17.32 -4.13
N PHE A 40 7.43 16.36 -3.31
CA PHE A 40 6.20 16.38 -2.53
C PHE A 40 6.36 17.01 -1.14
N THR A 41 7.54 17.51 -0.84
CA THR A 41 7.84 18.15 0.45
C THR A 41 7.38 17.28 1.62
N VAL A 42 7.82 16.02 1.61
CA VAL A 42 7.44 15.07 2.65
C VAL A 42 7.95 15.56 4.01
N PRO A 43 7.08 15.64 5.04
CA PRO A 43 7.53 16.07 6.36
C PRO A 43 8.65 15.18 6.90
N HIS A 44 9.63 15.80 7.55
CA HIS A 44 10.80 15.07 8.03
C HIS A 44 10.45 13.80 8.81
N LYS A 45 9.47 13.89 9.71
CA LYS A 45 9.09 12.76 10.55
C LYS A 45 8.46 11.61 9.77
N ALA A 46 7.95 11.89 8.57
CA ALA A 46 7.33 10.86 7.73
C ALA A 46 8.32 10.18 6.78
N VAL A 47 9.52 10.73 6.61
CA VAL A 47 10.49 10.21 5.61
C VAL A 47 10.90 8.77 5.90
N GLU A 48 11.33 8.46 7.11
CA GLU A 48 11.77 7.10 7.43
C GLU A 48 10.63 6.08 7.40
N PRO A 49 9.45 6.38 7.99
CA PRO A 49 8.32 5.47 7.80
C PRO A 49 7.94 5.28 6.34
N LEU A 50 8.00 6.34 5.54
CA LEU A 50 7.72 6.25 4.10
C LEU A 50 8.73 5.33 3.40
N ARG A 51 10.02 5.50 3.70
CA ARG A 51 11.06 4.64 3.13
C ARG A 51 10.78 3.17 3.44
N ALA A 52 10.51 2.87 4.71
CA ALA A 52 10.26 1.50 5.13
C ALA A 52 9.07 0.88 4.38
N LEU A 53 7.99 1.64 4.22
CA LEU A 53 6.80 1.15 3.53
C LEU A 53 7.05 0.97 2.03
N ALA A 54 7.66 1.96 1.40
CA ALA A 54 7.90 1.92 -0.06
C ALA A 54 8.92 0.84 -0.42
N GLU A 55 10.04 0.83 0.26
CA GLU A 55 11.10 -0.14 0.01
C GLU A 55 10.63 -1.57 0.29
N GLY A 56 9.98 -1.76 1.44
CA GLY A 56 9.48 -3.09 1.81
C GLY A 56 8.46 -3.63 0.83
N THR A 57 7.53 -2.78 0.40
CA THR A 57 6.49 -3.20 -0.55
C THR A 57 7.12 -3.62 -1.88
N LEU A 58 8.07 -2.82 -2.40
CA LEU A 58 8.71 -3.14 -3.67
C LEU A 58 9.61 -4.39 -3.58
N GLU A 59 10.30 -4.58 -2.45
CA GLU A 59 11.13 -5.76 -2.25
C GLU A 59 10.32 -7.06 -2.23
N LYS A 60 9.09 -7.00 -1.71
CA LYS A 60 8.23 -8.17 -1.60
C LYS A 60 7.12 -8.19 -2.63
N LEU A 61 7.27 -7.44 -3.71
CA LEU A 61 6.20 -7.23 -4.68
C LEU A 61 5.65 -8.53 -5.26
N SER A 62 6.52 -9.45 -5.67
CA SER A 62 6.08 -10.73 -6.25
C SER A 62 5.24 -11.54 -5.25
N GLU A 63 5.71 -11.66 -4.03
CA GLU A 63 5.00 -12.38 -2.97
C GLU A 63 3.66 -11.73 -2.67
N ILE A 64 3.66 -10.39 -2.58
CA ILE A 64 2.46 -9.61 -2.33
C ILE A 64 1.43 -9.80 -3.44
N ASP A 65 1.86 -9.71 -4.70
CA ASP A 65 0.95 -9.85 -5.83
C ASP A 65 0.36 -11.27 -5.91
N GLU A 66 1.14 -12.29 -5.60
CA GLU A 66 0.64 -13.66 -5.53
C GLU A 66 -0.42 -13.81 -4.44
N LEU A 67 -0.16 -13.21 -3.28
CA LEU A 67 -1.09 -13.27 -2.16
C LEU A 67 -2.41 -12.57 -2.48
N ILE A 68 -2.35 -11.37 -3.06
CA ILE A 68 -3.55 -10.64 -3.47
C ILE A 68 -4.34 -11.46 -4.50
N THR A 69 -3.65 -12.02 -5.48
CA THR A 69 -4.28 -12.82 -6.53
C THR A 69 -5.01 -14.04 -5.94
N SER A 70 -4.43 -14.65 -4.90
CA SER A 70 -5.01 -15.84 -4.27
C SER A 70 -6.34 -15.54 -3.57
N VAL A 71 -6.56 -14.33 -3.11
CA VAL A 71 -7.79 -13.96 -2.36
C VAL A 71 -8.76 -13.12 -3.19
N ALA A 72 -8.29 -12.41 -4.21
CA ALA A 72 -9.14 -11.59 -5.07
C ALA A 72 -9.59 -12.41 -6.27
N THR A 73 -10.41 -13.41 -6.01
CA THR A 73 -10.74 -14.46 -7.02
C THR A 73 -11.47 -13.95 -8.24
N ASN A 74 -12.23 -12.87 -8.13
CA ASN A 74 -13.01 -12.32 -9.24
C ASN A 74 -12.31 -11.21 -10.01
N TRP A 75 -11.13 -10.80 -9.57
CA TRP A 75 -10.42 -9.66 -10.15
C TRP A 75 -8.93 -9.92 -10.23
N SER A 76 -8.39 -9.87 -11.44
CA SER A 76 -6.94 -9.92 -11.60
C SER A 76 -6.35 -8.56 -11.25
N LEU A 77 -5.08 -8.55 -10.82
CA LEU A 77 -4.38 -7.30 -10.52
C LEU A 77 -4.40 -6.34 -11.70
N ALA A 78 -4.21 -6.86 -12.92
CA ALA A 78 -4.19 -6.03 -14.12
C ALA A 78 -5.51 -5.30 -14.38
N ARG A 79 -6.63 -5.85 -13.88
CA ARG A 79 -7.96 -5.28 -14.09
C ARG A 79 -8.37 -4.32 -12.98
N MET A 80 -7.63 -4.28 -11.90
CA MET A 80 -7.89 -3.33 -10.81
C MET A 80 -7.46 -1.93 -11.23
N SER A 81 -8.10 -0.91 -10.66
CA SER A 81 -7.61 0.45 -10.83
C SER A 81 -6.22 0.57 -10.20
N VAL A 82 -5.42 1.52 -10.68
CA VAL A 82 -4.07 1.73 -10.16
C VAL A 82 -4.11 2.06 -8.67
N VAL A 83 -5.09 2.86 -8.24
CA VAL A 83 -5.24 3.22 -6.84
C VAL A 83 -5.53 1.98 -5.99
N ASP A 84 -6.56 1.21 -6.37
CA ASP A 84 -6.95 0.02 -5.60
C ASP A 84 -5.80 -0.97 -5.51
N ARG A 85 -5.12 -1.22 -6.63
CA ARG A 85 -4.00 -2.15 -6.69
C ARG A 85 -2.88 -1.75 -5.74
N ASN A 86 -2.50 -0.48 -5.73
CA ASN A 86 -1.39 -0.03 -4.91
C ASN A 86 -1.76 0.13 -3.43
N VAL A 87 -3.01 0.47 -3.13
CA VAL A 87 -3.50 0.45 -1.76
C VAL A 87 -3.44 -0.99 -1.21
N LEU A 88 -3.88 -1.96 -2.01
CA LEU A 88 -3.84 -3.37 -1.61
C LEU A 88 -2.41 -3.86 -1.43
N ARG A 89 -1.50 -3.47 -2.31
CA ARG A 89 -0.09 -3.85 -2.19
C ARG A 89 0.54 -3.35 -0.89
N LEU A 90 0.31 -2.08 -0.59
CA LEU A 90 0.83 -1.48 0.63
C LEU A 90 0.26 -2.18 1.87
N ALA A 91 -1.04 -2.35 1.91
CA ALA A 91 -1.69 -3.00 3.05
C ALA A 91 -1.24 -4.45 3.21
N ALA A 92 -1.09 -5.17 2.09
CA ALA A 92 -0.61 -6.55 2.14
C ALA A 92 0.80 -6.62 2.74
N PHE A 93 1.68 -5.69 2.35
CA PHE A 93 3.01 -5.61 2.95
C PHE A 93 2.92 -5.42 4.47
N GLU A 94 2.08 -4.50 4.92
CA GLU A 94 1.96 -4.24 6.36
C GLU A 94 1.39 -5.44 7.12
N LEU A 95 0.42 -6.15 6.52
CA LEU A 95 -0.12 -7.35 7.15
C LEU A 95 0.92 -8.46 7.24
N LEU A 96 1.72 -8.64 6.19
CA LEU A 96 2.79 -9.63 6.18
C LEU A 96 3.88 -9.30 7.20
N SER A 97 4.26 -8.05 7.32
CA SER A 97 5.33 -7.64 8.23
C SER A 97 4.86 -7.43 9.66
N GLN A 98 3.55 -7.43 9.89
CA GLN A 98 2.95 -7.27 11.22
C GLN A 98 3.46 -6.02 11.95
N ASN A 99 3.67 -4.94 11.20
CA ASN A 99 4.20 -3.69 11.76
C ASN A 99 3.15 -2.79 12.40
N ALA A 100 1.89 -3.19 12.33
CA ALA A 100 0.77 -2.46 12.91
C ALA A 100 -0.41 -3.43 13.13
N PRO A 101 -1.34 -3.08 14.03
CA PRO A 101 -2.53 -3.93 14.23
C PRO A 101 -3.34 -4.08 12.94
N VAL A 102 -3.89 -5.26 12.72
CA VAL A 102 -4.67 -5.57 11.50
C VAL A 102 -5.77 -4.55 11.26
N LYS A 103 -6.52 -4.19 12.31
CA LYS A 103 -7.60 -3.20 12.20
C LYS A 103 -7.11 -1.85 11.70
N VAL A 104 -5.97 -1.41 12.18
CA VAL A 104 -5.38 -0.13 11.78
C VAL A 104 -5.00 -0.18 10.30
N VAL A 105 -4.33 -1.25 9.88
CA VAL A 105 -3.91 -1.42 8.48
C VAL A 105 -5.13 -1.37 7.56
N ILE A 106 -6.17 -2.13 7.87
CA ILE A 106 -7.37 -2.20 7.03
C ILE A 106 -8.11 -0.87 7.00
N ASN A 107 -8.31 -0.24 8.16
CA ASN A 107 -9.01 1.06 8.22
C ASN A 107 -8.28 2.14 7.45
N GLU A 108 -6.96 2.20 7.58
CA GLU A 108 -6.16 3.18 6.83
C GLU A 108 -6.25 2.93 5.33
N ALA A 109 -6.21 1.67 4.92
CA ALA A 109 -6.33 1.31 3.50
C ALA A 109 -7.69 1.73 2.93
N ILE A 110 -8.76 1.48 3.68
CA ILE A 110 -10.11 1.87 3.26
C ILE A 110 -10.21 3.40 3.09
N GLU A 111 -9.65 4.15 4.03
CA GLU A 111 -9.67 5.62 3.94
C GLU A 111 -8.91 6.12 2.72
N LEU A 112 -7.75 5.53 2.41
CA LEU A 112 -6.98 5.90 1.23
C LEU A 112 -7.73 5.54 -0.06
N ALA A 113 -8.36 4.38 -0.08
CA ALA A 113 -9.16 3.95 -1.23
C ALA A 113 -10.33 4.90 -1.46
N LYS A 114 -11.00 5.33 -0.41
CA LYS A 114 -12.09 6.31 -0.51
C LYS A 114 -11.61 7.66 -0.99
N LYS A 115 -10.44 8.09 -0.52
CA LYS A 115 -9.90 9.40 -0.85
C LYS A 115 -9.44 9.51 -2.31
N TYR A 116 -8.80 8.47 -2.83
CA TYR A 116 -8.16 8.52 -4.13
C TYR A 116 -8.81 7.65 -5.19
N GLY A 117 -9.68 6.74 -4.81
CA GLY A 117 -10.31 5.80 -5.72
C GLY A 117 -11.72 6.19 -6.11
N SER A 118 -12.45 5.23 -6.64
CA SER A 118 -13.84 5.39 -7.04
C SER A 118 -14.78 5.17 -5.85
N ALA A 119 -16.09 5.37 -6.09
CA ALA A 119 -17.11 5.19 -5.06
C ALA A 119 -17.11 3.78 -4.46
N ASP A 120 -16.72 2.77 -5.24
CA ASP A 120 -16.75 1.37 -4.80
C ASP A 120 -15.43 0.90 -4.21
N SER A 121 -14.38 1.71 -4.29
CA SER A 121 -13.03 1.30 -3.85
C SER A 121 -12.96 0.87 -2.39
N GLY A 122 -13.62 1.61 -1.51
CA GLY A 122 -13.60 1.27 -0.08
C GLY A 122 -14.13 -0.12 0.21
N LYS A 123 -15.26 -0.46 -0.40
CA LYS A 123 -15.86 -1.80 -0.24
C LYS A 123 -15.00 -2.90 -0.83
N PHE A 124 -14.47 -2.65 -2.02
CA PHE A 124 -13.63 -3.61 -2.71
C PHE A 124 -12.37 -3.92 -1.89
N VAL A 125 -11.67 -2.87 -1.47
CA VAL A 125 -10.45 -3.00 -0.69
C VAL A 125 -10.73 -3.71 0.65
N ASN A 126 -11.80 -3.33 1.33
CA ASN A 126 -12.18 -3.99 2.58
C ASN A 126 -12.40 -5.49 2.39
N GLY A 127 -13.14 -5.87 1.34
CA GLY A 127 -13.41 -7.29 1.08
C GLY A 127 -12.15 -8.10 0.82
N VAL A 128 -11.24 -7.57 0.01
CA VAL A 128 -10.00 -8.26 -0.30
C VAL A 128 -9.10 -8.35 0.93
N LEU A 129 -8.95 -7.24 1.67
CA LEU A 129 -8.06 -7.23 2.84
C LEU A 129 -8.57 -8.09 3.98
N ASP A 130 -9.88 -8.21 4.14
CA ASP A 130 -10.46 -9.08 5.14
C ASP A 130 -10.08 -10.54 4.88
N LYS A 131 -10.17 -10.98 3.63
CA LYS A 131 -9.75 -12.33 3.23
C LYS A 131 -8.24 -12.51 3.37
N LEU A 132 -7.49 -11.49 2.99
CA LEU A 132 -6.04 -11.53 3.04
C LEU A 132 -5.54 -11.63 4.49
N ALA A 133 -6.13 -10.86 5.40
CA ALA A 133 -5.78 -10.90 6.81
C ALA A 133 -5.99 -12.29 7.40
N ARG A 134 -7.11 -12.93 7.07
CA ARG A 134 -7.39 -14.29 7.51
C ARG A 134 -6.40 -15.30 6.95
N SER A 135 -6.02 -15.12 5.69
CA SER A 135 -5.04 -15.98 5.02
C SER A 135 -3.67 -15.89 5.71
N VAL A 136 -3.25 -14.69 6.06
CA VAL A 136 -1.97 -14.47 6.74
C VAL A 136 -1.98 -15.08 8.13
N GLU A 137 -3.07 -14.92 8.89
CA GLU A 137 -3.20 -15.50 10.23
C GLU A 137 -3.09 -17.02 10.20
N GLN A 138 -3.71 -17.67 9.21
CA GLN A 138 -3.69 -19.13 9.09
C GLN A 138 -2.30 -19.68 8.80
N LYS A 139 -1.45 -18.89 8.17
CA LYS A 139 -0.08 -19.31 7.84
C LYS A 139 0.90 -19.07 9.00
N GLY A 140 0.52 -18.19 9.90
CA GLY A 140 1.36 -17.87 11.04
C GLY A 140 1.17 -18.83 12.16
#